data_c30995e90de870d7f00227f09f94ce82
#
_entry.id   c30995e90de870d7f00227f09f94ce82
#
_cell.length_a   1.000
_cell.length_b   1.000
_cell.length_c   1.000
_cell.angle_alpha   90.00
_cell.angle_beta   90.00
_cell.angle_gamma   90.00
#
_symmetry.space_group_name_H-M   'P 1'
#
loop_
_entity.id
_entity.type
_entity.pdbx_description
1 polymer ?
#
loop_
_entity_poly.entity_id
_entity_poly.type
_entity_poly.pdbx_seq_one_letter_code
_entity_poly.pdbx_strand_id
1 'polypeptide(L)'
;MEYEYKILNTTLTNNGIFAAVGASGLTQEQMEKYNLLLETRGNKPDIFGDNVYANPGVSEEYERYAVPGEYLTDQQFSNMLREAEKYLGYPYVWGGSSTGTSFDCSGFVSYVINNSGNGWNYGRLTANGWKNETARVAASDVKPGNLVFFQQTYNTAGASYVGIVVDPVNKIMIHCGNPVCIL
;
A
#
# COMPACT_ATOMS: atom_id res chain seq x y z
N MET A 1 -41.04 24.42 3.42
CA MET A 1 -39.67 24.46 2.92
C MET A 1 -39.47 23.16 2.17
N GLU A 2 -39.57 23.21 0.86
CA GLU A 2 -39.44 22.05 -0.03
C GLU A 2 -37.95 21.86 -0.30
N TYR A 3 -37.39 20.71 0.04
CA TYR A 3 -36.02 20.37 -0.26
C TYR A 3 -35.97 19.66 -1.62
N GLU A 4 -35.41 20.32 -2.62
CA GLU A 4 -35.15 19.72 -3.93
C GLU A 4 -33.91 18.82 -3.84
N TYR A 5 -34.08 17.51 -3.87
CA TYR A 5 -32.96 16.56 -3.93
C TYR A 5 -32.57 16.39 -5.40
N LYS A 6 -31.37 16.85 -5.78
CA LYS A 6 -30.77 16.46 -7.06
C LYS A 6 -30.10 15.12 -6.89
N ILE A 7 -30.67 14.10 -7.49
CA ILE A 7 -30.06 12.77 -7.58
C ILE A 7 -29.08 12.82 -8.76
N LEU A 8 -27.77 12.78 -8.49
CA LEU A 8 -26.77 12.61 -9.51
C LEU A 8 -26.69 11.13 -9.87
N ASN A 9 -27.33 10.72 -10.95
CA ASN A 9 -27.16 9.38 -11.51
C ASN A 9 -25.85 9.34 -12.32
N THR A 10 -24.76 8.93 -11.70
CA THR A 10 -23.52 8.65 -12.39
C THR A 10 -23.47 7.18 -12.77
N THR A 11 -23.49 6.89 -14.05
CA THR A 11 -23.15 5.56 -14.56
C THR A 11 -21.63 5.49 -14.63
N LEU A 12 -21.01 4.82 -13.67
CA LEU A 12 -19.58 4.53 -13.69
C LEU A 12 -19.36 3.42 -14.72
N THR A 13 -18.97 3.79 -15.92
CA THR A 13 -18.36 2.85 -16.86
C THR A 13 -16.88 2.71 -16.51
N ASN A 14 -16.27 1.58 -16.87
CA ASN A 14 -14.86 1.20 -16.57
C ASN A 14 -13.77 2.18 -17.07
N ASN A 15 -14.14 3.40 -17.40
CA ASN A 15 -13.22 4.44 -17.87
C ASN A 15 -12.52 5.21 -16.75
N GLY A 16 -12.68 4.80 -15.50
CA GLY A 16 -12.07 5.42 -14.33
C GLY A 16 -12.78 6.71 -13.90
N ILE A 17 -12.51 7.10 -12.67
CA ILE A 17 -13.10 8.27 -12.00
C ILE A 17 -12.82 9.57 -12.75
N PHE A 18 -11.69 9.67 -13.44
CA PHE A 18 -11.31 10.87 -14.22
C PHE A 18 -12.24 11.17 -15.39
N ALA A 19 -12.70 10.12 -16.08
CA ALA A 19 -13.67 10.31 -17.17
C ALA A 19 -15.03 10.76 -16.61
N ALA A 20 -15.46 10.21 -15.48
CA ALA A 20 -16.68 10.61 -14.80
C ALA A 20 -16.58 12.06 -14.30
N VAL A 21 -15.45 12.45 -13.71
CA VAL A 21 -15.20 13.83 -13.26
C VAL A 21 -15.15 14.80 -14.43
N GLY A 22 -14.46 14.46 -15.53
CA GLY A 22 -14.44 15.28 -16.74
C GLY A 22 -15.83 15.48 -17.37
N ALA A 23 -16.70 14.46 -17.28
CA ALA A 23 -18.07 14.50 -17.79
C ALA A 23 -19.07 15.21 -16.86
N SER A 24 -18.74 15.39 -15.58
CA SER A 24 -19.65 15.89 -14.54
C SER A 24 -19.88 17.41 -14.57
N GLY A 25 -19.08 18.15 -15.35
CA GLY A 25 -19.18 19.62 -15.43
C GLY A 25 -18.85 20.31 -14.11
N LEU A 26 -17.93 19.76 -13.30
CA LEU A 26 -17.49 20.37 -12.05
C LEU A 26 -16.96 21.79 -12.28
N THR A 27 -17.29 22.69 -11.36
CA THR A 27 -16.67 24.02 -11.31
C THR A 27 -15.19 23.92 -10.95
N GLN A 28 -14.43 24.98 -11.19
CA GLN A 28 -13.01 25.06 -10.81
C GLN A 28 -12.82 24.77 -9.31
N GLU A 29 -13.64 25.37 -8.44
CA GLU A 29 -13.59 25.13 -6.99
C GLU A 29 -13.89 23.68 -6.61
N GLN A 30 -14.85 23.05 -7.29
CA GLN A 30 -15.18 21.63 -7.08
C GLN A 30 -14.05 20.71 -7.55
N MET A 31 -13.38 21.08 -8.65
CA MET A 31 -12.22 20.34 -9.16
C MET A 31 -11.02 20.45 -8.19
N GLU A 32 -10.79 21.62 -7.62
CA GLU A 32 -9.74 21.82 -6.60
C GLU A 32 -10.02 21.00 -5.34
N LYS A 33 -11.28 20.99 -4.88
CA LYS A 33 -11.70 20.12 -3.75
C LYS A 33 -11.56 18.64 -4.07
N TYR A 34 -11.91 18.24 -5.30
CA TYR A 34 -11.73 16.85 -5.76
C TYR A 34 -10.24 16.46 -5.76
N ASN A 35 -9.37 17.30 -6.31
CA ASN A 35 -7.94 17.06 -6.32
C ASN A 35 -7.36 16.98 -4.89
N LEU A 36 -7.81 17.87 -4.00
CA LEU A 36 -7.42 17.84 -2.59
C LEU A 36 -7.87 16.55 -1.90
N LEU A 37 -9.08 16.07 -2.19
CA LEU A 37 -9.57 14.77 -1.68
C LEU A 37 -8.77 13.58 -2.22
N LEU A 38 -8.33 13.65 -3.49
CA LEU A 38 -7.42 12.67 -4.06
C LEU A 38 -6.06 12.69 -3.35
N GLU A 39 -5.51 13.88 -3.13
CA GLU A 39 -4.24 14.06 -2.43
C GLU A 39 -4.32 13.63 -0.95
N THR A 40 -5.42 13.94 -0.28
CA THR A 40 -5.66 13.57 1.14
C THR A 40 -6.26 12.18 1.31
N ARG A 41 -6.58 11.49 0.22
CA ARG A 41 -6.86 10.06 0.16
C ARG A 41 -8.16 9.58 0.79
N GLY A 42 -9.21 10.36 0.58
CA GLY A 42 -10.57 9.93 0.92
C GLY A 42 -11.09 8.75 0.09
N ASN A 43 -10.32 8.24 -0.86
CA ASN A 43 -10.74 7.18 -1.76
C ASN A 43 -10.68 5.81 -1.09
N LYS A 44 -11.74 5.03 -1.29
CA LYS A 44 -11.82 3.63 -0.84
C LYS A 44 -11.82 2.71 -2.05
N PRO A 45 -10.97 1.67 -2.08
CA PRO A 45 -10.95 0.66 -3.15
C PRO A 45 -12.31 0.00 -3.35
N ASP A 46 -13.02 -0.25 -2.24
CA ASP A 46 -14.33 -0.90 -2.23
C ASP A 46 -15.39 -0.12 -3.01
N ILE A 47 -15.19 1.19 -3.18
CA ILE A 47 -16.14 2.06 -3.90
C ILE A 47 -15.74 2.21 -5.37
N PHE A 48 -14.46 2.19 -5.68
CA PHE A 48 -13.93 2.61 -6.98
C PHE A 48 -13.17 1.52 -7.74
N GLY A 49 -12.95 0.34 -7.16
CA GLY A 49 -12.21 -0.77 -7.77
C GLY A 49 -10.71 -0.51 -7.88
N ASP A 50 -10.00 -1.39 -8.58
CA ASP A 50 -8.53 -1.47 -8.60
C ASP A 50 -7.80 -0.25 -9.19
N ASN A 51 -8.51 0.64 -9.90
CA ASN A 51 -7.93 1.82 -10.55
C ASN A 51 -7.93 3.09 -9.69
N VAL A 52 -8.45 3.04 -8.47
CA VAL A 52 -8.65 4.24 -7.63
C VAL A 52 -7.36 4.81 -7.11
N TYR A 53 -6.36 3.98 -6.95
CA TYR A 53 -5.07 4.36 -6.41
C TYR A 53 -4.01 4.67 -7.48
N ALA A 54 -4.38 4.63 -8.75
CA ALA A 54 -3.57 5.25 -9.78
C ALA A 54 -3.52 6.75 -9.49
N ASN A 55 -2.53 7.16 -8.69
CA ASN A 55 -2.27 8.55 -8.39
C ASN A 55 -1.97 9.25 -9.72
N PRO A 56 -2.78 10.21 -10.20
CA PRO A 56 -2.55 10.85 -11.50
C PRO A 56 -1.28 11.69 -11.54
N GLY A 57 -0.63 11.92 -10.40
CA GLY A 57 0.67 12.56 -10.30
C GLY A 57 1.83 11.58 -10.10
N VAL A 58 1.56 10.31 -9.94
CA VAL A 58 2.57 9.25 -9.97
C VAL A 58 2.63 8.80 -11.43
N SER A 59 3.59 9.37 -12.17
CA SER A 59 3.98 8.89 -13.48
C SER A 59 4.07 7.34 -13.44
N GLU A 60 3.89 6.69 -14.58
CA GLU A 60 4.08 5.24 -14.81
C GLU A 60 5.45 4.71 -14.36
N GLU A 61 6.22 5.51 -13.66
CA GLU A 61 7.58 5.33 -13.15
C GLU A 61 7.68 4.43 -11.90
N TYR A 62 6.56 3.95 -11.32
CA TYR A 62 6.58 2.73 -10.53
C TYR A 62 6.61 1.55 -11.51
N GLU A 63 7.70 1.48 -12.27
CA GLU A 63 8.04 0.25 -12.98
C GLU A 63 7.94 -0.87 -11.94
N ARG A 64 7.07 -1.82 -12.20
CA ARG A 64 7.00 -3.04 -11.39
C ARG A 64 8.38 -3.63 -11.40
N TYR A 65 9.07 -3.56 -10.28
CA TYR A 65 10.36 -4.20 -10.15
C TYR A 65 10.21 -5.65 -10.58
N ALA A 66 10.94 -6.05 -11.62
CA ALA A 66 10.93 -7.41 -12.11
C ALA A 66 11.71 -8.29 -11.13
N VAL A 67 10.98 -8.91 -10.21
CA VAL A 67 11.58 -9.82 -9.21
C VAL A 67 12.23 -10.99 -9.92
N PRO A 68 13.53 -11.29 -9.66
CA PRO A 68 14.21 -12.44 -10.25
C PRO A 68 13.43 -13.74 -10.02
N GLY A 69 13.24 -14.50 -11.10
CA GLY A 69 12.42 -15.72 -11.08
C GLY A 69 12.88 -16.77 -10.07
N GLU A 70 14.20 -16.82 -9.79
CA GLU A 70 14.76 -17.70 -8.78
C GLU A 70 14.24 -17.41 -7.38
N TYR A 71 13.91 -16.16 -7.03
CA TYR A 71 13.33 -15.82 -5.73
C TYR A 71 11.88 -16.31 -5.61
N LEU A 72 11.16 -16.36 -6.72
CA LEU A 72 9.76 -16.81 -6.75
C LEU A 72 9.61 -18.33 -6.60
N THR A 73 10.69 -19.08 -6.59
CA THR A 73 10.70 -20.52 -6.28
C THR A 73 10.42 -20.81 -4.80
N ASP A 74 10.71 -19.84 -3.91
CA ASP A 74 10.27 -19.88 -2.53
C ASP A 74 8.77 -19.57 -2.47
N GLN A 75 7.98 -20.60 -2.19
CA GLN A 75 6.51 -20.50 -2.18
C GLN A 75 6.01 -19.53 -1.10
N GLN A 76 6.68 -19.46 0.05
CA GLN A 76 6.27 -18.56 1.14
C GLN A 76 6.51 -17.11 0.74
N PHE A 77 7.68 -16.81 0.19
CA PHE A 77 7.96 -15.48 -0.34
C PHE A 77 7.03 -15.12 -1.51
N SER A 78 6.86 -16.02 -2.48
CA SER A 78 5.97 -15.80 -3.63
C SER A 78 4.53 -15.50 -3.19
N ASN A 79 4.02 -16.19 -2.18
CA ASN A 79 2.71 -15.93 -1.61
C ASN A 79 2.63 -14.54 -0.93
N MET A 80 3.66 -14.17 -0.15
CA MET A 80 3.74 -12.85 0.49
C MET A 80 3.80 -11.73 -0.55
N LEU A 81 4.67 -11.88 -1.55
CA LEU A 81 4.82 -10.88 -2.60
C LEU A 81 3.52 -10.67 -3.36
N ARG A 82 2.88 -11.74 -3.80
CA ARG A 82 1.59 -11.69 -4.50
C ARG A 82 0.49 -11.03 -3.65
N GLU A 83 0.49 -11.24 -2.34
CA GLU A 83 -0.43 -10.54 -1.45
C GLU A 83 -0.08 -9.05 -1.36
N ALA A 84 1.20 -8.73 -1.19
CA ALA A 84 1.69 -7.37 -1.04
C ALA A 84 1.45 -6.51 -2.29
N GLU A 85 1.64 -7.07 -3.48
CA GLU A 85 1.49 -6.38 -4.76
C GLU A 85 0.05 -5.91 -5.04
N LYS A 86 -0.97 -6.51 -4.40
CA LYS A 86 -2.36 -6.08 -4.51
C LYS A 86 -2.57 -4.65 -3.99
N TYR A 87 -1.68 -4.18 -3.15
CA TYR A 87 -1.81 -2.90 -2.43
C TYR A 87 -0.82 -1.83 -2.93
N LEU A 88 -0.11 -2.09 -4.02
CA LEU A 88 0.75 -1.08 -4.64
C LEU A 88 -0.07 0.18 -4.95
N GLY A 89 0.47 1.33 -4.58
CA GLY A 89 -0.22 2.59 -4.73
C GLY A 89 -1.16 2.96 -3.57
N TYR A 90 -1.43 2.06 -2.62
CA TYR A 90 -2.21 2.39 -1.43
C TYR A 90 -1.52 3.49 -0.61
N PRO A 91 -2.28 4.47 -0.11
CA PRO A 91 -1.70 5.56 0.64
C PRO A 91 -1.19 5.12 2.01
N TYR A 92 -0.20 5.85 2.53
CA TYR A 92 0.20 5.72 3.93
C TYR A 92 -0.83 6.38 4.85
N VAL A 93 -1.32 5.64 5.83
CA VAL A 93 -2.19 6.15 6.89
C VAL A 93 -1.64 5.71 8.24
N TRP A 94 -1.26 6.66 9.07
CA TRP A 94 -0.72 6.36 10.40
C TRP A 94 -1.70 5.51 11.22
N GLY A 95 -1.22 4.36 11.72
CA GLY A 95 -2.05 3.38 12.44
C GLY A 95 -2.94 2.53 11.55
N GLY A 96 -2.97 2.75 10.24
CA GLY A 96 -3.72 1.96 9.28
C GLY A 96 -3.22 0.51 9.20
N SER A 97 -4.13 -0.45 9.07
CA SER A 97 -3.80 -1.88 9.12
C SER A 97 -4.76 -2.77 8.34
N SER A 98 -5.57 -2.20 7.45
CA SER A 98 -6.55 -2.95 6.66
C SER A 98 -6.83 -2.26 5.33
N THR A 99 -7.40 -2.98 4.39
CA THR A 99 -7.82 -2.45 3.09
C THR A 99 -8.83 -1.30 3.20
N GLY A 100 -9.67 -1.32 4.25
CA GLY A 100 -10.67 -0.26 4.48
C GLY A 100 -10.10 1.03 5.08
N THR A 101 -8.92 0.98 5.72
CA THR A 101 -8.26 2.12 6.36
C THR A 101 -6.96 2.52 5.68
N SER A 102 -6.48 1.73 4.69
CA SER A 102 -5.11 1.74 4.23
C SER A 102 -4.11 1.33 5.33
N PHE A 103 -2.83 1.59 5.16
CA PHE A 103 -1.77 1.01 5.98
C PHE A 103 -0.77 2.06 6.46
N ASP A 104 -0.17 1.80 7.64
CA ASP A 104 1.18 2.25 7.93
C ASP A 104 2.19 1.15 7.58
N CYS A 105 3.49 1.39 7.74
CA CYS A 105 4.53 0.42 7.39
C CYS A 105 4.34 -0.95 8.06
N SER A 106 4.05 -0.94 9.34
CA SER A 106 3.89 -2.15 10.15
C SER A 106 2.51 -2.80 10.00
N GLY A 107 1.48 -1.98 9.72
CA GLY A 107 0.15 -2.47 9.38
C GLY A 107 0.12 -3.20 8.06
N PHE A 108 0.83 -2.68 7.06
CA PHE A 108 1.01 -3.33 5.77
C PHE A 108 1.70 -4.70 5.94
N VAL A 109 2.85 -4.74 6.61
CA VAL A 109 3.57 -6.00 6.85
C VAL A 109 2.70 -7.00 7.62
N SER A 110 2.00 -6.55 8.67
CA SER A 110 1.09 -7.41 9.44
C SER A 110 -0.03 -7.97 8.56
N TYR A 111 -0.61 -7.12 7.73
CA TYR A 111 -1.70 -7.53 6.84
C TYR A 111 -1.23 -8.54 5.80
N VAL A 112 -0.12 -8.25 5.11
CA VAL A 112 0.46 -9.13 4.10
C VAL A 112 0.81 -10.49 4.67
N ILE A 113 1.51 -10.55 5.81
CA ILE A 113 1.92 -11.81 6.43
C ILE A 113 0.71 -12.65 6.82
N ASN A 114 -0.28 -12.06 7.50
CA ASN A 114 -1.46 -12.78 7.95
C ASN A 114 -2.39 -13.24 6.81
N ASN A 115 -2.36 -12.58 5.65
CA ASN A 115 -3.23 -12.87 4.51
C ASN A 115 -2.50 -13.55 3.33
N SER A 116 -1.20 -13.80 3.44
CA SER A 116 -0.38 -14.43 2.38
C SER A 116 -0.79 -15.86 2.01
N GLY A 117 -1.61 -16.52 2.83
CA GLY A 117 -1.95 -17.93 2.64
C GLY A 117 -0.88 -18.91 3.13
N ASN A 118 0.16 -18.43 3.81
CA ASN A 118 1.22 -19.26 4.40
C ASN A 118 0.83 -19.92 5.73
N GLY A 119 -0.40 -19.70 6.21
CA GLY A 119 -0.87 -20.23 7.48
C GLY A 119 -0.37 -19.45 8.71
N TRP A 120 0.22 -18.30 8.51
CA TRP A 120 0.71 -17.44 9.59
C TRP A 120 -0.41 -16.57 10.17
N ASN A 121 -0.37 -16.35 11.48
CA ASN A 121 -1.33 -15.49 12.19
C ASN A 121 -0.65 -14.81 13.39
N TYR A 122 0.05 -13.72 13.12
CA TYR A 122 0.74 -12.92 14.15
C TYR A 122 -0.11 -11.74 14.66
N GLY A 123 -1.27 -11.49 14.04
CA GLY A 123 -2.06 -10.31 14.33
C GLY A 123 -1.39 -9.00 13.89
N ARG A 124 -1.80 -7.88 14.52
CA ARG A 124 -1.27 -6.54 14.25
C ARG A 124 -0.08 -6.24 15.16
N LEU A 125 1.10 -6.15 14.61
CA LEU A 125 2.33 -5.76 15.33
C LEU A 125 2.83 -4.38 14.86
N THR A 126 3.51 -3.65 15.75
CA THR A 126 4.27 -2.46 15.40
C THR A 126 5.60 -2.85 14.74
N ALA A 127 6.33 -1.89 14.15
CA ALA A 127 7.66 -2.18 13.60
C ALA A 127 8.61 -2.78 14.65
N ASN A 128 8.59 -2.25 15.88
CA ASN A 128 9.39 -2.81 16.97
C ASN A 128 8.84 -4.15 17.49
N GLY A 129 7.52 -4.38 17.42
CA GLY A 129 6.91 -5.67 17.69
C GLY A 129 7.42 -6.74 16.72
N TRP A 130 7.41 -6.46 15.43
CA TRP A 130 7.97 -7.35 14.40
C TRP A 130 9.47 -7.63 14.61
N LYS A 131 10.25 -6.59 14.95
CA LYS A 131 11.67 -6.77 15.24
C LYS A 131 11.93 -7.72 16.42
N ASN A 132 11.07 -7.70 17.43
CA ASN A 132 11.19 -8.57 18.60
C ASN A 132 10.68 -10.00 18.33
N GLU A 133 9.72 -10.15 17.40
CA GLU A 133 9.13 -11.44 17.03
C GLU A 133 9.99 -12.22 16.02
N THR A 134 10.91 -11.55 15.32
CA THR A 134 11.73 -12.16 14.28
C THR A 134 13.18 -12.35 14.72
N ALA A 135 13.80 -13.44 14.27
CA ALA A 135 15.21 -13.71 14.49
C ALA A 135 16.08 -12.78 13.61
N ARG A 136 17.17 -12.27 14.20
CA ARG A 136 18.18 -11.51 13.45
C ARG A 136 19.01 -12.44 12.56
N VAL A 137 19.17 -12.05 11.30
CA VAL A 137 20.07 -12.71 10.35
C VAL A 137 21.26 -11.79 10.03
N ALA A 138 22.39 -12.38 9.63
CA ALA A 138 23.52 -11.61 9.12
C ALA A 138 23.16 -10.95 7.78
N ALA A 139 23.78 -9.83 7.45
CA ALA A 139 23.50 -9.14 6.18
C ALA A 139 23.81 -10.00 4.94
N SER A 140 24.78 -10.92 5.05
CA SER A 140 25.12 -11.90 4.01
C SER A 140 24.05 -12.96 3.78
N ASP A 141 23.18 -13.18 4.76
CA ASP A 141 22.22 -14.29 4.79
C ASP A 141 20.79 -13.82 4.55
N VAL A 142 20.64 -12.51 4.27
CA VAL A 142 19.33 -11.93 3.97
C VAL A 142 18.77 -12.54 2.69
N LYS A 143 17.50 -12.92 2.75
CA LYS A 143 16.74 -13.53 1.64
C LYS A 143 15.49 -12.73 1.34
N PRO A 144 14.93 -12.87 0.12
CA PRO A 144 13.58 -12.39 -0.16
C PRO A 144 12.57 -12.89 0.88
N GLY A 145 11.67 -12.03 1.30
CA GLY A 145 10.71 -12.30 2.37
C GLY A 145 11.20 -11.99 3.79
N ASN A 146 12.50 -11.75 4.00
CA ASN A 146 12.96 -11.24 5.29
C ASN A 146 12.42 -9.84 5.56
N LEU A 147 12.33 -9.47 6.84
CA LEU A 147 11.94 -8.12 7.23
C LEU A 147 13.17 -7.24 7.43
N VAL A 148 13.13 -6.04 6.88
CA VAL A 148 14.13 -5.01 7.11
C VAL A 148 13.56 -3.93 8.03
N PHE A 149 14.37 -3.49 9.00
CA PHE A 149 13.95 -2.55 10.03
C PHE A 149 14.82 -1.30 10.01
N PHE A 150 14.15 -0.15 10.16
CA PHE A 150 14.82 1.14 10.31
C PHE A 150 14.51 1.73 11.69
N GLN A 151 15.42 2.55 12.18
CA GLN A 151 15.26 3.28 13.44
C GLN A 151 15.27 4.79 13.14
N GLN A 152 14.71 5.57 14.07
CA GLN A 152 14.75 7.03 14.02
C GLN A 152 14.10 7.68 12.79
N THR A 153 13.17 6.97 12.13
CA THR A 153 12.31 7.58 11.09
C THR A 153 11.30 8.55 11.71
N TYR A 154 11.00 8.36 12.99
CA TYR A 154 10.32 9.30 13.88
C TYR A 154 10.77 9.05 15.33
N ASN A 155 10.42 9.96 16.24
CA ASN A 155 10.86 9.87 17.65
C ASN A 155 10.16 8.73 18.37
N THR A 156 10.78 7.57 18.41
CA THR A 156 10.34 6.37 19.14
C THR A 156 11.54 5.49 19.50
N ALA A 157 11.40 4.68 20.53
CA ALA A 157 12.40 3.69 20.89
C ALA A 157 12.31 2.46 19.99
N GLY A 158 13.46 1.91 19.61
CA GLY A 158 13.55 0.68 18.81
C GLY A 158 13.29 0.91 17.33
N ALA A 159 12.71 -0.10 16.66
CA ALA A 159 12.39 0.00 15.24
C ALA A 159 11.19 0.92 15.03
N SER A 160 11.36 1.91 14.16
CA SER A 160 10.33 2.89 13.80
C SER A 160 9.72 2.64 12.41
N TYR A 161 10.34 1.77 11.60
CA TYR A 161 9.86 1.43 10.27
C TYR A 161 10.21 -0.01 9.90
N VAL A 162 9.41 -0.62 9.02
CA VAL A 162 9.59 -1.99 8.55
C VAL A 162 9.14 -2.14 7.10
N GLY A 163 9.89 -2.96 6.33
CA GLY A 163 9.54 -3.40 4.98
C GLY A 163 9.85 -4.88 4.80
N ILE A 164 9.40 -5.44 3.68
CA ILE A 164 9.67 -6.82 3.26
C ILE A 164 10.73 -6.77 2.17
N VAL A 165 11.84 -7.48 2.35
CA VAL A 165 12.91 -7.58 1.36
C VAL A 165 12.40 -8.33 0.13
N VAL A 166 12.56 -7.74 -1.04
CA VAL A 166 12.21 -8.33 -2.34
C VAL A 166 13.47 -8.82 -3.06
N ASP A 167 14.50 -8.00 -3.08
CA ASP A 167 15.80 -8.35 -3.65
C ASP A 167 16.94 -7.90 -2.70
N PRO A 168 17.58 -8.83 -2.02
CA PRO A 168 18.66 -8.49 -1.10
C PRO A 168 19.93 -8.01 -1.80
N VAL A 169 20.18 -8.43 -3.05
CA VAL A 169 21.37 -8.04 -3.81
C VAL A 169 21.28 -6.58 -4.23
N ASN A 170 20.14 -6.18 -4.77
CA ASN A 170 19.89 -4.81 -5.21
C ASN A 170 19.32 -3.92 -4.09
N LYS A 171 19.11 -4.49 -2.89
CA LYS A 171 18.57 -3.81 -1.68
C LYS A 171 17.16 -3.25 -1.91
N ILE A 172 16.35 -4.00 -2.63
CA ILE A 172 14.96 -3.64 -2.94
C ILE A 172 14.05 -4.24 -1.87
N MET A 173 13.08 -3.45 -1.43
CA MET A 173 12.01 -3.88 -0.52
C MET A 173 10.64 -3.44 -1.03
N ILE A 174 9.58 -4.14 -0.62
CA ILE A 174 8.21 -3.66 -0.70
C ILE A 174 7.78 -3.16 0.67
N HIS A 175 7.22 -1.97 0.72
CA HIS A 175 6.85 -1.33 1.97
C HIS A 175 5.70 -0.34 1.79
N CYS A 176 5.02 0.02 2.88
CA CYS A 176 4.08 1.12 2.89
C CYS A 176 4.82 2.41 3.25
N GLY A 177 5.33 3.07 2.21
CA GLY A 177 5.76 4.45 2.27
C GLY A 177 4.58 5.38 1.99
N ASN A 178 4.77 6.34 1.13
CA ASN A 178 3.71 7.17 0.62
C ASN A 178 3.83 7.30 -0.90
N PRO A 179 3.24 6.37 -1.68
CA PRO A 179 2.36 5.23 -1.33
C PRO A 179 3.08 3.92 -0.98
N VAL A 180 2.33 2.79 -0.93
CA VAL A 180 2.92 1.43 -0.97
C VAL A 180 3.65 1.27 -2.29
N CYS A 181 4.91 0.89 -2.22
CA CYS A 181 5.80 0.81 -3.39
C CYS A 181 6.90 -0.25 -3.20
N ILE A 182 7.55 -0.57 -4.31
CA ILE A 182 8.78 -1.38 -4.35
C ILE A 182 9.92 -0.42 -4.68
N LEU A 183 10.89 -0.30 -3.78
CA LEU A 183 12.07 0.57 -3.89
C LEU A 183 13.32 -0.19 -3.46
#